data_8f5e78585caca947cd415b8cc4b3b3da
#
_entry.id   8f5e78585caca947cd415b8cc4b3b3da
#
_cell.length_a   1.000
_cell.length_b   1.000
_cell.length_c   1.000
_cell.angle_alpha   90.00
_cell.angle_beta   90.00
_cell.angle_gamma   90.00
#
_symmetry.space_group_name_H-M   'P 1'
#
loop_
_entity.id
_entity.type
_entity.pdbx_description
1 polymer ?
#
loop_
_entity_poly.entity_id
_entity_poly.type
_entity_poly.pdbx_seq_one_letter_code
_entity_poly.pdbx_strand_id
1 'polypeptide(L)'
;MRSGILIRSFLAVSLLAATCLTAHAEAPVSDNVKQAETASQFLTTPQKVVSDGAVTIRGQHIPYQAVTGTLIVHARGWDDSDIGPSDPKAEKKNPDAVASIFYVAYFKKGAHAENRPITFVYNGGPGSSSVWMHMGAFGPHRIVTADDSHTAAAPYKLIDNNDSPLDATDLVFIDAPGTGFGRLVGKDKEKAFYGTDPDAAAFTDFIAQFLTRFGRYNSPKYLFGESYGTTRSAIVANQLASEKGIDLNGVMLLSQILDYDNSIDNVKSNPSVDQPYVLALPSFAATAWYHHKLPAQPKDLKTFLSEVEHFALTDYTSALQDGTAISDEKLEQTAQKLHQYTGLPVEYLKKADLRVSGGEFAKTLLGDDGMDTGRLDSRFSGPAIDPLAQTPDYDPQFAAMQSAYVSAFNDYARNTLHYGTNPAFNDGYEEYKVSAHSIGKWAFVHKQPGAGRPAKGAPNVLPDLASAMKQNPSLKIMLNQGYYDLGTPFFEGIYEMQHLPIPRKLASNIEIHQYESGHMVYAHAPALTELHDNVVNFINKTHG
;
A
#
# COMPACT_ATOMS: atom_id res chain seq x y z
N MET A 1 38.92 22.36 62.37
CA MET A 1 38.94 23.54 63.24
C MET A 1 37.60 24.23 63.18
N ARG A 2 36.96 24.30 64.38
CA ARG A 2 35.96 25.21 64.89
C ARG A 2 34.64 25.33 64.00
N SER A 3 33.52 24.77 64.46
CA SER A 3 32.68 25.04 65.68
C SER A 3 31.89 26.31 65.59
N GLY A 4 30.59 26.18 65.87
CA GLY A 4 29.72 27.19 66.40
C GLY A 4 28.30 26.96 65.89
N ILE A 5 27.38 26.20 66.51
CA ILE A 5 26.54 26.39 67.73
C ILE A 5 25.30 27.25 67.40
N LEU A 6 24.16 26.56 67.38
CA LEU A 6 22.86 26.74 68.05
C LEU A 6 22.35 28.15 68.34
N ILE A 7 21.05 28.37 68.07
CA ILE A 7 20.08 28.76 69.13
C ILE A 7 18.64 28.35 68.68
N ARG A 8 17.93 27.66 69.58
CA ARG A 8 16.50 27.33 69.58
C ARG A 8 15.68 28.54 70.06
N SER A 9 14.51 28.71 69.47
CA SER A 9 13.45 29.41 70.25
C SER A 9 12.12 28.72 69.93
N PHE A 10 11.52 28.15 70.96
CA PHE A 10 10.15 27.69 71.08
C PHE A 10 9.23 28.89 71.22
N LEU A 11 8.11 28.90 70.50
CA LEU A 11 6.90 29.55 70.94
C LEU A 11 5.69 28.68 70.54
N ALA A 12 5.01 28.23 71.57
CA ALA A 12 3.75 27.55 71.50
C ALA A 12 2.61 28.58 71.41
N VAL A 13 1.66 28.39 70.45
CA VAL A 13 0.36 29.04 70.55
C VAL A 13 -0.71 28.07 70.04
N SER A 14 -1.52 27.63 70.98
CA SER A 14 -2.97 27.32 71.00
C SER A 14 -3.70 26.77 69.80
N LEU A 15 -4.28 25.59 70.01
CA LEU A 15 -5.37 24.96 69.25
C LEU A 15 -6.56 25.90 69.18
N LEU A 16 -7.06 26.14 67.98
CA LEU A 16 -8.49 26.37 67.70
C LEU A 16 -8.89 25.37 66.60
N ALA A 17 -9.68 24.39 66.99
CA ALA A 17 -10.30 23.43 66.06
C ALA A 17 -11.44 24.16 65.34
N ALA A 18 -11.21 24.51 64.06
CA ALA A 18 -12.26 24.84 63.13
C ALA A 18 -12.47 23.63 62.22
N THR A 19 -13.53 22.88 62.44
CA THR A 19 -14.06 21.84 61.53
C THR A 19 -14.56 22.51 60.27
N CYS A 20 -13.70 22.67 59.28
CA CYS A 20 -14.15 22.89 57.91
C CYS A 20 -14.57 21.53 57.32
N LEU A 21 -15.87 21.33 57.18
CA LEU A 21 -16.44 20.37 56.25
C LEU A 21 -16.02 20.82 54.83
N THR A 22 -14.94 20.27 54.32
CA THR A 22 -14.65 20.29 52.89
C THR A 22 -15.63 19.33 52.23
N ALA A 23 -16.70 19.89 51.66
CA ALA A 23 -17.45 19.16 50.65
C ALA A 23 -16.45 18.85 49.51
N HIS A 24 -16.03 17.59 49.39
CA HIS A 24 -15.40 17.09 48.17
C HIS A 24 -16.47 17.14 47.11
N ALA A 25 -16.43 18.16 46.26
CA ALA A 25 -17.13 18.14 45.01
C ALA A 25 -16.44 16.98 44.20
N GLU A 26 -17.10 15.86 44.10
CA GLU A 26 -16.76 14.85 43.12
C GLU A 26 -16.77 15.54 41.77
N ALA A 27 -15.60 15.68 41.16
CA ALA A 27 -15.47 16.13 39.78
C ALA A 27 -16.30 15.19 38.86
N PRO A 28 -16.89 15.68 37.78
CA PRO A 28 -17.89 14.97 37.01
C PRO A 28 -17.27 13.77 36.27
N VAL A 29 -17.18 12.64 36.97
CA VAL A 29 -16.88 11.32 36.38
C VAL A 29 -17.90 10.99 35.29
N SER A 30 -19.10 11.59 35.32
CA SER A 30 -20.18 11.32 34.39
C SER A 30 -19.95 11.84 32.97
N ASP A 31 -19.26 12.96 32.79
CA ASP A 31 -19.11 13.57 31.45
C ASP A 31 -18.00 12.93 30.64
N ASN A 32 -16.89 12.55 31.26
CA ASN A 32 -15.81 11.84 30.60
C ASN A 32 -16.23 10.39 30.21
N VAL A 33 -17.03 9.73 31.02
CA VAL A 33 -17.55 8.38 30.71
C VAL A 33 -18.57 8.47 29.58
N LYS A 34 -19.49 9.42 29.60
CA LYS A 34 -20.45 9.63 28.50
C LYS A 34 -19.76 10.02 27.21
N GLN A 35 -18.72 10.85 27.25
CA GLN A 35 -17.94 11.24 26.07
C GLN A 35 -17.18 10.05 25.49
N ALA A 36 -16.58 9.19 26.32
CA ALA A 36 -15.91 7.98 25.90
C ALA A 36 -16.88 6.94 25.30
N GLU A 37 -18.07 6.78 25.90
CA GLU A 37 -19.13 5.92 25.35
C GLU A 37 -19.65 6.45 24.01
N THR A 38 -19.86 7.76 23.87
CA THR A 38 -20.30 8.41 22.63
C THR A 38 -19.25 8.24 21.52
N ALA A 39 -17.96 8.44 21.84
CA ALA A 39 -16.87 8.24 20.89
C ALA A 39 -16.75 6.75 20.48
N SER A 40 -16.86 5.83 21.42
CA SER A 40 -16.84 4.38 21.14
C SER A 40 -18.01 3.98 20.24
N GLN A 41 -19.22 4.44 20.52
CA GLN A 41 -20.40 4.18 19.71
C GLN A 41 -20.27 4.77 18.30
N PHE A 42 -19.70 5.97 18.16
CA PHE A 42 -19.43 6.57 16.86
C PHE A 42 -18.48 5.70 16.04
N LEU A 43 -17.38 5.23 16.63
CA LEU A 43 -16.38 4.40 15.95
C LEU A 43 -16.89 3.01 15.53
N THR A 44 -17.98 2.55 16.12
CA THR A 44 -18.62 1.25 15.84
C THR A 44 -19.93 1.38 15.06
N THR A 45 -20.29 2.57 14.60
CA THR A 45 -21.49 2.83 13.79
C THR A 45 -21.08 3.27 12.39
N PRO A 46 -21.62 2.65 11.32
CA PRO A 46 -21.34 3.08 9.95
C PRO A 46 -21.71 4.55 9.71
N GLN A 47 -20.79 5.31 9.14
CA GLN A 47 -21.00 6.72 8.80
C GLN A 47 -21.24 6.86 7.29
N LYS A 48 -22.01 7.89 6.90
CA LYS A 48 -22.27 8.20 5.49
C LYS A 48 -22.53 9.68 5.30
N VAL A 49 -21.75 10.31 4.43
CA VAL A 49 -21.97 11.66 3.90
C VAL A 49 -22.07 11.55 2.38
N VAL A 50 -22.93 12.34 1.80
CA VAL A 50 -23.16 12.37 0.35
C VAL A 50 -22.92 13.79 -0.14
N SER A 51 -22.09 13.92 -1.18
CA SER A 51 -21.86 15.17 -1.89
C SER A 51 -21.97 14.96 -3.40
N ASP A 52 -22.28 16.01 -4.14
CA ASP A 52 -22.36 16.00 -5.58
C ASP A 52 -21.16 16.73 -6.17
N GLY A 53 -20.67 16.23 -7.32
CA GLY A 53 -19.58 16.84 -8.05
C GLY A 53 -19.65 16.55 -9.54
N ALA A 54 -18.70 17.10 -10.26
CA ALA A 54 -18.49 16.79 -11.67
C ALA A 54 -17.00 16.91 -12.00
N VAL A 55 -16.57 16.18 -13.00
CA VAL A 55 -15.21 16.22 -13.54
C VAL A 55 -15.25 16.16 -15.06
N THR A 56 -14.27 16.78 -15.72
CA THR A 56 -14.11 16.64 -17.16
C THR A 56 -12.99 15.65 -17.45
N ILE A 57 -13.32 14.52 -18.12
CA ILE A 57 -12.39 13.45 -18.48
C ILE A 57 -12.39 13.34 -20.00
N ARG A 58 -11.24 13.51 -20.64
CA ARG A 58 -11.08 13.44 -22.10
C ARG A 58 -12.12 14.29 -22.86
N GLY A 59 -12.45 15.47 -22.30
CA GLY A 59 -13.45 16.38 -22.88
C GLY A 59 -14.91 16.01 -22.57
N GLN A 60 -15.18 14.89 -21.91
CA GLN A 60 -16.51 14.49 -21.47
C GLN A 60 -16.79 15.03 -20.05
N HIS A 61 -17.86 15.82 -19.90
CA HIS A 61 -18.34 16.25 -18.58
C HIS A 61 -19.09 15.12 -17.88
N ILE A 62 -18.60 14.69 -16.72
CA ILE A 62 -19.12 13.55 -15.96
C ILE A 62 -19.62 14.05 -14.59
N PRO A 63 -20.93 14.22 -14.41
CA PRO A 63 -21.50 14.47 -13.09
C PRO A 63 -21.48 13.18 -12.28
N TYR A 64 -21.10 13.30 -11.00
CA TYR A 64 -21.04 12.16 -10.08
C TYR A 64 -21.66 12.50 -8.72
N GLN A 65 -21.96 11.45 -7.98
CA GLN A 65 -22.23 11.50 -6.54
C GLN A 65 -21.06 10.87 -5.81
N ALA A 66 -20.49 11.60 -4.86
CA ALA A 66 -19.50 11.07 -3.92
C ALA A 66 -20.21 10.61 -2.62
N VAL A 67 -19.89 9.40 -2.18
CA VAL A 67 -20.34 8.84 -0.92
C VAL A 67 -19.11 8.57 -0.07
N THR A 68 -18.99 9.31 1.03
CA THR A 68 -17.85 9.21 1.95
C THR A 68 -18.33 8.68 3.29
N GLY A 69 -17.62 7.73 3.89
CA GLY A 69 -18.07 7.19 5.17
C GLY A 69 -17.23 6.03 5.67
N THR A 70 -17.82 5.29 6.61
CA THR A 70 -17.20 4.08 7.17
C THR A 70 -18.17 2.89 7.09
N LEU A 71 -17.61 1.70 6.90
CA LEU A 71 -18.29 0.43 7.16
C LEU A 71 -17.61 -0.27 8.32
N ILE A 72 -18.38 -1.01 9.10
CA ILE A 72 -17.86 -1.76 10.23
C ILE A 72 -17.60 -3.19 9.77
N VAL A 73 -16.37 -3.65 9.93
CA VAL A 73 -15.96 -5.02 9.71
C VAL A 73 -15.52 -5.66 11.02
N HIS A 74 -15.77 -6.93 11.15
CA HIS A 74 -15.45 -7.71 12.34
C HIS A 74 -14.18 -8.53 12.13
N ALA A 75 -13.54 -8.88 13.25
CA ALA A 75 -12.41 -9.81 13.21
C ALA A 75 -12.84 -11.17 12.67
N ARG A 76 -11.92 -11.87 12.01
CA ARG A 76 -12.17 -13.22 11.47
C ARG A 76 -12.74 -14.15 12.53
N GLY A 77 -13.77 -14.92 12.18
CA GLY A 77 -14.48 -15.83 13.07
C GLY A 77 -15.65 -15.21 13.81
N TRP A 78 -16.00 -13.97 13.51
CA TRP A 78 -17.22 -13.35 14.01
C TRP A 78 -18.45 -13.98 13.32
N ASP A 79 -19.50 -14.26 14.13
CA ASP A 79 -20.76 -14.86 13.69
C ASP A 79 -21.92 -13.93 14.08
N ASP A 80 -22.70 -13.48 13.11
CA ASP A 80 -23.83 -12.56 13.28
C ASP A 80 -25.04 -13.23 13.97
N SER A 81 -25.08 -14.56 13.98
CA SER A 81 -26.11 -15.34 14.70
C SER A 81 -25.80 -15.48 16.18
N ASP A 82 -24.55 -15.28 16.61
CA ASP A 82 -24.13 -15.29 18.00
C ASP A 82 -24.27 -13.92 18.66
N ILE A 83 -25.50 -13.54 18.98
CA ILE A 83 -25.85 -12.23 19.57
C ILE A 83 -25.41 -12.07 21.04
N GLY A 84 -24.63 -13.00 21.55
CA GLY A 84 -24.10 -13.00 22.90
C GLY A 84 -24.79 -13.97 23.82
N PRO A 85 -24.18 -14.32 24.95
CA PRO A 85 -24.71 -15.27 25.88
C PRO A 85 -25.97 -14.72 26.57
N SER A 86 -27.00 -15.55 26.67
CA SER A 86 -28.18 -15.28 27.49
C SER A 86 -27.83 -15.24 29.00
N ASP A 87 -26.72 -15.90 29.41
CA ASP A 87 -26.13 -15.82 30.73
C ASP A 87 -24.90 -14.87 30.70
N PRO A 88 -24.90 -13.78 31.51
CA PRO A 88 -23.77 -12.85 31.62
C PRO A 88 -22.45 -13.48 32.07
N LYS A 89 -22.48 -14.70 32.61
CA LYS A 89 -21.28 -15.44 33.03
C LYS A 89 -20.77 -16.41 31.97
N ALA A 90 -21.50 -16.59 30.86
CA ALA A 90 -21.03 -17.42 29.76
C ALA A 90 -19.92 -16.72 28.98
N GLU A 91 -18.97 -17.48 28.46
CA GLU A 91 -17.88 -16.97 27.66
C GLU A 91 -18.41 -16.41 26.35
N LYS A 92 -17.98 -15.18 26.02
CA LYS A 92 -18.34 -14.52 24.76
C LYS A 92 -17.62 -15.23 23.62
N LYS A 93 -18.36 -15.72 22.63
CA LYS A 93 -17.79 -16.46 21.49
C LYS A 93 -17.21 -15.55 20.41
N ASN A 94 -17.91 -14.43 20.15
CA ASN A 94 -17.47 -13.50 19.13
C ASN A 94 -16.25 -12.68 19.57
N PRO A 95 -15.28 -12.42 18.65
CA PRO A 95 -14.18 -11.51 18.92
C PRO A 95 -14.67 -10.09 19.26
N ASP A 96 -14.01 -9.41 20.20
CA ASP A 96 -14.32 -8.02 20.57
C ASP A 96 -13.81 -6.99 19.56
N ALA A 97 -12.80 -7.36 18.77
CA ALA A 97 -12.15 -6.44 17.86
C ALA A 97 -13.03 -6.15 16.65
N VAL A 98 -13.22 -4.86 16.37
CA VAL A 98 -13.89 -4.36 15.16
C VAL A 98 -13.05 -3.26 14.51
N ALA A 99 -13.18 -3.10 13.20
CA ALA A 99 -12.60 -1.99 12.46
C ALA A 99 -13.71 -1.18 11.79
N SER A 100 -13.69 0.14 11.98
CA SER A 100 -14.36 1.04 11.05
C SER A 100 -13.42 1.27 9.88
N ILE A 101 -13.80 0.86 8.69
CA ILE A 101 -13.02 1.03 7.45
C ILE A 101 -13.57 2.24 6.71
N PHE A 102 -12.73 3.24 6.51
CA PHE A 102 -13.08 4.45 5.76
C PHE A 102 -13.02 4.18 4.26
N TYR A 103 -13.95 4.81 3.54
CA TYR A 103 -14.01 4.76 2.08
C TYR A 103 -14.54 6.05 1.47
N VAL A 104 -14.16 6.27 0.21
CA VAL A 104 -14.77 7.27 -0.67
C VAL A 104 -15.20 6.58 -1.96
N ALA A 105 -16.50 6.64 -2.27
CA ALA A 105 -17.05 6.05 -3.48
C ALA A 105 -17.58 7.13 -4.43
N TYR A 106 -17.26 7.04 -5.70
CA TYR A 106 -17.75 7.93 -6.77
C TYR A 106 -18.64 7.17 -7.73
N PHE A 107 -19.88 7.59 -7.83
CA PHE A 107 -20.89 7.01 -8.72
C PHE A 107 -21.25 7.99 -9.82
N LYS A 108 -21.05 7.62 -11.09
CA LYS A 108 -21.49 8.43 -12.25
C LYS A 108 -23.01 8.56 -12.24
N LYS A 109 -23.53 9.80 -12.26
CA LYS A 109 -24.96 10.06 -12.28
C LYS A 109 -25.58 9.64 -13.61
N GLY A 110 -26.81 9.13 -13.55
CA GLY A 110 -27.56 8.68 -14.72
C GLY A 110 -27.15 7.32 -15.29
N ALA A 111 -26.20 6.61 -14.67
CA ALA A 111 -25.83 5.26 -15.03
C ALA A 111 -26.67 4.22 -14.27
N HIS A 112 -26.99 3.09 -14.95
CA HIS A 112 -27.67 1.96 -14.32
C HIS A 112 -26.65 1.05 -13.63
N ALA A 113 -26.85 0.74 -12.35
CA ALA A 113 -25.91 0.01 -11.52
C ALA A 113 -25.51 -1.36 -12.08
N GLU A 114 -26.48 -2.11 -12.65
CA GLU A 114 -26.25 -3.44 -13.23
C GLU A 114 -25.33 -3.43 -14.46
N ASN A 115 -25.33 -2.34 -15.22
CA ASN A 115 -24.55 -2.20 -16.47
C ASN A 115 -23.26 -1.39 -16.26
N ARG A 116 -23.04 -0.90 -15.05
CA ARG A 116 -21.90 -0.04 -14.74
C ARG A 116 -20.85 -0.81 -13.94
N PRO A 117 -19.62 -0.96 -14.45
CA PRO A 117 -18.54 -1.55 -13.68
C PRO A 117 -18.30 -0.82 -12.37
N ILE A 118 -17.79 -1.54 -11.37
CA ILE A 118 -17.33 -1.00 -10.09
C ILE A 118 -15.93 -1.51 -9.78
N THR A 119 -15.03 -0.59 -9.48
CA THR A 119 -13.63 -0.90 -9.17
C THR A 119 -13.32 -0.51 -7.74
N PHE A 120 -12.85 -1.46 -6.95
CA PHE A 120 -12.34 -1.27 -5.60
C PHE A 120 -10.85 -0.99 -5.67
N VAL A 121 -10.44 0.20 -5.21
CA VAL A 121 -9.09 0.77 -5.35
C VAL A 121 -8.45 0.94 -3.98
N TYR A 122 -7.22 0.48 -3.81
CA TYR A 122 -6.50 0.60 -2.56
C TYR A 122 -4.97 0.50 -2.71
N ASN A 123 -4.27 1.26 -1.87
CA ASN A 123 -2.83 1.18 -1.71
C ASN A 123 -2.42 0.02 -0.77
N GLY A 124 -1.14 -0.24 -0.71
CA GLY A 124 -0.55 -1.30 0.09
C GLY A 124 0.01 -0.86 1.44
N GLY A 125 1.29 -0.73 1.50
CA GLY A 125 2.09 -0.47 2.70
C GLY A 125 2.88 -1.72 3.16
N PRO A 126 2.34 -2.63 4.00
CA PRO A 126 0.97 -2.71 4.53
C PRO A 126 0.58 -1.60 5.50
N GLY A 127 -0.74 -1.35 5.59
CA GLY A 127 -1.28 -0.33 6.49
C GLY A 127 -1.11 1.11 5.97
N SER A 128 -1.16 1.33 4.66
CA SER A 128 -1.29 2.65 4.03
C SER A 128 -2.74 2.95 3.68
N SER A 129 -3.13 4.22 3.79
CA SER A 129 -4.40 4.70 3.25
C SER A 129 -4.37 4.73 1.72
N SER A 130 -5.53 4.87 1.09
CA SER A 130 -5.68 4.94 -0.37
C SER A 130 -5.37 6.34 -0.96
N VAL A 131 -4.87 7.27 -0.16
CA VAL A 131 -4.65 8.67 -0.55
C VAL A 131 -3.80 8.82 -1.82
N TRP A 132 -2.83 7.95 -2.03
CA TRP A 132 -1.93 7.99 -3.17
C TRP A 132 -2.66 7.70 -4.48
N MET A 133 -3.37 6.57 -4.54
CA MET A 133 -4.22 6.22 -5.67
C MET A 133 -5.37 7.22 -5.85
N HIS A 134 -5.94 7.71 -4.75
CA HIS A 134 -7.08 8.62 -4.77
C HIS A 134 -6.70 9.99 -5.34
N MET A 135 -5.64 10.61 -4.79
CA MET A 135 -5.26 11.98 -5.15
C MET A 135 -4.22 12.06 -6.26
N GLY A 136 -3.60 10.94 -6.63
CA GLY A 136 -2.56 10.92 -7.67
C GLY A 136 -2.98 10.25 -8.96
N ALA A 137 -3.79 9.17 -8.86
CA ALA A 137 -4.12 8.33 -10.00
C ALA A 137 -5.58 8.51 -10.48
N PHE A 138 -6.54 8.04 -9.69
CA PHE A 138 -7.87 7.69 -10.20
C PHE A 138 -9.02 8.53 -9.65
N GLY A 139 -8.83 9.30 -8.59
CA GLY A 139 -9.87 10.21 -8.11
C GLY A 139 -10.30 11.22 -9.17
N PRO A 140 -11.51 11.82 -9.05
CA PRO A 140 -11.97 12.83 -10.01
C PRO A 140 -11.13 14.11 -9.98
N HIS A 141 -10.41 14.35 -8.88
CA HIS A 141 -9.44 15.42 -8.76
C HIS A 141 -8.07 14.85 -8.36
N ARG A 142 -7.00 15.45 -8.86
CA ARG A 142 -5.63 15.03 -8.53
C ARG A 142 -4.76 16.20 -8.12
N ILE A 143 -3.77 15.90 -7.30
CA ILE A 143 -2.72 16.83 -6.92
C ILE A 143 -1.68 16.96 -8.05
N VAL A 144 -1.15 18.18 -8.23
CA VAL A 144 -0.02 18.42 -9.12
C VAL A 144 1.27 18.34 -8.30
N THR A 145 2.15 17.44 -8.68
CA THR A 145 3.50 17.28 -8.10
C THR A 145 4.57 17.46 -9.17
N ALA A 146 5.81 17.67 -8.77
CA ALA A 146 6.95 17.57 -9.66
C ALA A 146 7.13 16.11 -10.12
N ASP A 147 7.71 15.92 -11.30
CA ASP A 147 7.77 14.63 -11.98
C ASP A 147 8.90 13.71 -11.46
N ASP A 148 10.10 14.29 -11.26
CA ASP A 148 11.32 13.57 -10.86
C ASP A 148 12.15 14.33 -9.81
N SER A 149 11.56 15.37 -9.22
CA SER A 149 12.23 16.27 -8.27
C SER A 149 11.30 16.63 -7.11
N HIS A 150 11.83 17.32 -6.11
CA HIS A 150 11.07 17.70 -4.92
C HIS A 150 9.97 18.72 -5.27
N THR A 151 8.72 18.41 -4.93
CA THR A 151 7.59 19.32 -5.03
C THR A 151 7.74 20.43 -3.99
N ALA A 152 7.71 21.69 -4.43
CA ALA A 152 7.79 22.85 -3.54
C ALA A 152 6.70 22.80 -2.45
N ALA A 153 7.01 23.37 -1.27
CA ALA A 153 6.05 23.48 -0.19
C ALA A 153 4.80 24.29 -0.60
N ALA A 154 3.71 24.10 0.15
CA ALA A 154 2.41 24.76 -0.10
C ALA A 154 2.53 26.25 -0.52
N PRO A 155 1.59 26.76 -1.34
CA PRO A 155 0.26 26.17 -1.63
C PRO A 155 0.29 25.12 -2.76
N TYR A 156 -0.39 24.01 -2.52
CA TYR A 156 -0.50 22.93 -3.50
C TYR A 156 -1.70 23.14 -4.44
N LYS A 157 -1.62 22.61 -5.66
CA LYS A 157 -2.65 22.78 -6.66
C LYS A 157 -3.41 21.46 -6.88
N LEU A 158 -4.70 21.48 -6.63
CA LEU A 158 -5.64 20.43 -7.01
C LEU A 158 -6.28 20.78 -8.36
N ILE A 159 -6.37 19.82 -9.27
CA ILE A 159 -6.98 19.99 -10.60
C ILE A 159 -7.97 18.87 -10.89
N ASP A 160 -8.85 19.08 -11.85
CA ASP A 160 -9.65 18.01 -12.45
C ASP A 160 -8.72 16.95 -13.04
N ASN A 161 -9.03 15.69 -12.76
CA ASN A 161 -8.23 14.57 -13.25
C ASN A 161 -8.76 14.09 -14.61
N ASN A 162 -8.10 14.54 -15.67
CA ASN A 162 -8.42 14.13 -17.04
C ASN A 162 -8.15 12.63 -17.31
N ASP A 163 -7.46 11.95 -16.40
CA ASP A 163 -7.07 10.55 -16.48
C ASP A 163 -7.75 9.70 -15.37
N SER A 164 -8.86 10.17 -14.82
CA SER A 164 -9.69 9.36 -13.91
C SER A 164 -10.51 8.32 -14.69
N PRO A 165 -10.47 7.02 -14.33
CA PRO A 165 -11.27 6.00 -14.98
C PRO A 165 -12.78 6.05 -14.60
N LEU A 166 -13.24 7.16 -13.99
CA LEU A 166 -14.65 7.40 -13.72
C LEU A 166 -15.49 7.52 -15.01
N ASP A 167 -14.88 7.65 -16.17
CA ASP A 167 -15.56 7.52 -17.47
C ASP A 167 -16.02 6.08 -17.77
N ALA A 168 -15.25 5.07 -17.33
CA ALA A 168 -15.51 3.64 -17.59
C ALA A 168 -16.11 2.87 -16.40
N THR A 169 -15.79 3.23 -15.17
CA THR A 169 -16.18 2.48 -13.96
C THR A 169 -16.57 3.42 -12.83
N ASP A 170 -17.41 2.97 -11.90
CA ASP A 170 -17.52 3.62 -10.59
C ASP A 170 -16.32 3.24 -9.73
N LEU A 171 -15.87 4.14 -8.86
CA LEU A 171 -14.65 3.98 -8.08
C LEU A 171 -14.95 3.91 -6.59
N VAL A 172 -14.32 2.99 -5.88
CA VAL A 172 -14.42 2.87 -4.42
C VAL A 172 -13.01 2.81 -3.86
N PHE A 173 -12.54 3.92 -3.29
CA PHE A 173 -11.27 3.98 -2.58
C PHE A 173 -11.46 3.48 -1.16
N ILE A 174 -10.69 2.48 -0.75
CA ILE A 174 -10.78 1.81 0.55
C ILE A 174 -9.49 2.06 1.32
N ASP A 175 -9.59 2.64 2.49
CA ASP A 175 -8.46 2.80 3.39
C ASP A 175 -8.25 1.53 4.23
N ALA A 176 -7.01 1.07 4.37
CA ALA A 176 -6.69 -0.13 5.14
C ALA A 176 -7.09 0.02 6.62
N PRO A 177 -7.35 -1.09 7.34
CA PRO A 177 -7.72 -1.04 8.75
C PRO A 177 -6.78 -0.16 9.59
N GLY A 178 -7.34 0.81 10.30
CA GLY A 178 -6.60 1.74 11.15
C GLY A 178 -5.99 2.94 10.42
N THR A 179 -6.26 3.12 9.13
CA THR A 179 -5.84 4.28 8.33
C THR A 179 -7.00 5.18 7.94
N GLY A 180 -6.71 6.30 7.32
CA GLY A 180 -7.69 7.29 6.95
C GLY A 180 -8.46 7.82 8.16
N PHE A 181 -9.76 7.93 8.03
CA PHE A 181 -10.68 8.17 9.14
C PHE A 181 -11.17 6.87 9.78
N GLY A 182 -10.67 5.70 9.34
CA GLY A 182 -10.94 4.40 9.95
C GLY A 182 -10.23 4.21 11.29
N ARG A 183 -10.82 3.41 12.18
CA ARG A 183 -10.26 3.14 13.52
C ARG A 183 -10.44 1.67 13.88
N LEU A 184 -9.53 1.18 14.72
CA LEU A 184 -9.63 -0.15 15.33
C LEU A 184 -10.09 0.00 16.78
N VAL A 185 -11.10 -0.80 17.17
CA VAL A 185 -11.67 -0.79 18.51
C VAL A 185 -11.70 -2.23 19.08
N GLY A 186 -11.69 -2.36 20.39
CA GLY A 186 -11.80 -3.63 21.08
C GLY A 186 -10.47 -4.25 21.51
N LYS A 187 -10.57 -5.38 22.20
CA LYS A 187 -9.42 -6.13 22.70
C LYS A 187 -8.70 -6.82 21.54
N ASP A 188 -7.36 -6.89 21.62
CA ASP A 188 -6.49 -7.54 20.62
C ASP A 188 -6.68 -7.01 19.17
N LYS A 189 -7.18 -5.78 19.02
CA LYS A 189 -7.53 -5.16 17.73
C LYS A 189 -6.40 -5.15 16.70
N GLU A 190 -5.16 -4.92 17.13
CA GLU A 190 -4.01 -4.94 16.22
C GLU A 190 -3.77 -6.36 15.68
N LYS A 191 -3.76 -7.37 16.56
CA LYS A 191 -3.62 -8.76 16.15
C LYS A 191 -4.77 -9.23 15.25
N ALA A 192 -5.96 -8.68 15.44
CA ALA A 192 -7.15 -9.04 14.68
C ALA A 192 -7.16 -8.47 13.26
N PHE A 193 -6.39 -7.41 12.96
CA PHE A 193 -6.42 -6.72 11.67
C PHE A 193 -5.05 -6.49 11.04
N TYR A 194 -3.93 -6.53 11.80
CA TYR A 194 -2.58 -6.30 11.27
C TYR A 194 -1.89 -7.64 10.95
N GLY A 195 -2.06 -8.07 9.73
CA GLY A 195 -1.45 -9.28 9.19
C GLY A 195 -2.01 -9.63 7.82
N THR A 196 -1.31 -10.48 7.09
CA THR A 196 -1.66 -10.83 5.71
C THR A 196 -3.08 -11.37 5.59
N ASP A 197 -3.43 -12.39 6.36
CA ASP A 197 -4.76 -13.00 6.31
C ASP A 197 -5.85 -12.13 6.97
N PRO A 198 -5.64 -11.52 8.16
CA PRO A 198 -6.63 -10.65 8.76
C PRO A 198 -7.00 -9.42 7.93
N ASP A 199 -6.00 -8.77 7.31
CA ASP A 199 -6.22 -7.63 6.43
C ASP A 199 -7.06 -8.01 5.20
N ALA A 200 -6.70 -9.09 4.52
CA ALA A 200 -7.46 -9.59 3.38
C ALA A 200 -8.90 -9.97 3.75
N ALA A 201 -9.11 -10.60 4.90
CA ALA A 201 -10.44 -10.93 5.40
C ALA A 201 -11.29 -9.67 5.67
N ALA A 202 -10.68 -8.61 6.23
CA ALA A 202 -11.36 -7.33 6.45
C ALA A 202 -11.79 -6.67 5.13
N PHE A 203 -10.95 -6.71 4.09
CA PHE A 203 -11.30 -6.21 2.76
C PHE A 203 -12.38 -7.05 2.07
N THR A 204 -12.30 -8.38 2.20
CA THR A 204 -13.33 -9.29 1.66
C THR A 204 -14.68 -9.02 2.27
N ASP A 205 -14.74 -8.83 3.59
CA ASP A 205 -15.96 -8.54 4.31
C ASP A 205 -16.49 -7.13 3.98
N PHE A 206 -15.60 -6.13 3.89
CA PHE A 206 -15.95 -4.78 3.44
C PHE A 206 -16.60 -4.79 2.06
N ILE A 207 -15.99 -5.48 1.08
CA ILE A 207 -16.50 -5.54 -0.30
C ILE A 207 -17.88 -6.21 -0.35
N ALA A 208 -18.08 -7.33 0.33
CA ALA A 208 -19.37 -8.01 0.40
C ALA A 208 -20.47 -7.12 1.03
N GLN A 209 -20.16 -6.45 2.14
CA GLN A 209 -21.07 -5.48 2.77
C GLN A 209 -21.35 -4.29 1.86
N PHE A 210 -20.34 -3.76 1.15
CA PHE A 210 -20.50 -2.65 0.23
C PHE A 210 -21.43 -3.02 -0.93
N LEU A 211 -21.22 -4.18 -1.55
CA LEU A 211 -22.08 -4.69 -2.64
C LEU A 211 -23.53 -4.87 -2.17
N THR A 212 -23.75 -5.36 -0.95
CA THR A 212 -25.09 -5.47 -0.33
C THR A 212 -25.72 -4.09 -0.15
N ARG A 213 -25.00 -3.16 0.47
CA ARG A 213 -25.52 -1.85 0.87
C ARG A 213 -25.85 -0.97 -0.33
N PHE A 214 -25.09 -1.08 -1.41
CA PHE A 214 -25.27 -0.27 -2.62
C PHE A 214 -25.94 -1.00 -3.77
N GLY A 215 -26.40 -2.26 -3.58
CA GLY A 215 -27.11 -3.03 -4.60
C GLY A 215 -26.26 -3.35 -5.84
N ARG A 216 -24.93 -3.63 -5.63
CA ARG A 216 -23.96 -3.78 -6.72
C ARG A 216 -23.51 -5.23 -6.97
N TYR A 217 -24.25 -6.23 -6.47
CA TYR A 217 -23.90 -7.65 -6.69
C TYR A 217 -23.89 -8.04 -8.17
N ASN A 218 -24.80 -7.47 -8.97
CA ASN A 218 -24.91 -7.77 -10.41
C ASN A 218 -24.08 -6.83 -11.31
N SER A 219 -23.31 -5.90 -10.73
CA SER A 219 -22.36 -5.07 -11.48
C SER A 219 -21.12 -5.87 -11.88
N PRO A 220 -20.48 -5.60 -13.03
CA PRO A 220 -19.12 -6.06 -13.29
C PRO A 220 -18.16 -5.51 -12.23
N LYS A 221 -17.32 -6.39 -11.64
CA LYS A 221 -16.52 -6.08 -10.44
C LYS A 221 -15.03 -6.22 -10.71
N TYR A 222 -14.27 -5.22 -10.26
CA TYR A 222 -12.81 -5.16 -10.40
C TYR A 222 -12.13 -4.83 -9.08
N LEU A 223 -10.93 -5.38 -8.89
CA LEU A 223 -9.98 -4.94 -7.86
C LEU A 223 -8.83 -4.18 -8.53
N PHE A 224 -8.36 -3.13 -7.89
CA PHE A 224 -7.13 -2.43 -8.26
C PHE A 224 -6.28 -2.23 -7.01
N GLY A 225 -5.22 -3.00 -6.88
CA GLY A 225 -4.28 -2.94 -5.75
C GLY A 225 -2.91 -2.48 -6.18
N GLU A 226 -2.27 -1.62 -5.36
CA GLU A 226 -0.89 -1.18 -5.53
C GLU A 226 0.00 -1.75 -4.44
N SER A 227 1.24 -2.17 -4.80
CA SER A 227 2.24 -2.62 -3.83
C SER A 227 1.74 -3.82 -3.00
N TYR A 228 1.83 -3.79 -1.68
CA TYR A 228 1.17 -4.78 -0.80
C TYR A 228 -0.33 -4.95 -1.12
N GLY A 229 -0.98 -3.95 -1.69
CA GLY A 229 -2.35 -4.07 -2.20
C GLY A 229 -2.52 -5.16 -3.25
N THR A 230 -1.47 -5.56 -3.97
CA THR A 230 -1.49 -6.68 -4.91
C THR A 230 -1.51 -8.03 -4.19
N THR A 231 -0.71 -8.17 -3.10
CA THR A 231 -0.78 -9.30 -2.17
C THR A 231 -2.20 -9.46 -1.62
N ARG A 232 -2.79 -8.36 -1.15
CA ARG A 232 -4.20 -8.30 -0.70
C ARG A 232 -5.15 -8.71 -1.81
N SER A 233 -4.99 -8.20 -3.03
CA SER A 233 -5.87 -8.49 -4.17
C SER A 233 -5.92 -9.98 -4.51
N ALA A 234 -4.79 -10.67 -4.47
CA ALA A 234 -4.73 -12.11 -4.74
C ALA A 234 -5.55 -12.91 -3.72
N ILE A 235 -5.38 -12.63 -2.42
CA ILE A 235 -6.13 -13.31 -1.35
C ILE A 235 -7.61 -12.94 -1.39
N VAL A 236 -7.95 -11.64 -1.54
CA VAL A 236 -9.34 -11.16 -1.61
C VAL A 236 -10.07 -11.78 -2.80
N ALA A 237 -9.44 -11.86 -3.97
CA ALA A 237 -10.04 -12.49 -5.14
C ALA A 237 -10.38 -13.97 -4.88
N ASN A 238 -9.49 -14.71 -4.23
CA ASN A 238 -9.73 -16.08 -3.83
C ASN A 238 -10.85 -16.19 -2.78
N GLN A 239 -10.85 -15.36 -1.74
CA GLN A 239 -11.86 -15.38 -0.68
C GLN A 239 -13.24 -14.95 -1.19
N LEU A 240 -13.33 -13.95 -2.05
CA LEU A 240 -14.60 -13.54 -2.66
C LEU A 240 -15.24 -14.70 -3.45
N ALA A 241 -14.45 -15.41 -4.26
CA ALA A 241 -14.93 -16.56 -5.02
C ALA A 241 -15.27 -17.74 -4.11
N SER A 242 -14.36 -18.15 -3.22
CA SER A 242 -14.49 -19.40 -2.45
C SER A 242 -15.35 -19.30 -1.19
N GLU A 243 -15.38 -18.12 -0.54
CA GLU A 243 -16.08 -17.94 0.75
C GLU A 243 -17.39 -17.13 0.62
N LYS A 244 -17.45 -16.20 -0.36
CA LYS A 244 -18.61 -15.30 -0.52
C LYS A 244 -19.46 -15.59 -1.78
N GLY A 245 -18.98 -16.45 -2.68
CA GLY A 245 -19.67 -16.72 -3.97
C GLY A 245 -19.76 -15.48 -4.88
N ILE A 246 -18.75 -14.62 -4.83
CA ILE A 246 -18.67 -13.37 -5.61
C ILE A 246 -17.56 -13.50 -6.63
N ASP A 247 -17.92 -13.59 -7.90
CA ASP A 247 -16.98 -13.56 -9.02
C ASP A 247 -16.57 -12.14 -9.39
N LEU A 248 -15.30 -11.98 -9.73
CA LEU A 248 -14.73 -10.77 -10.29
C LEU A 248 -14.59 -10.88 -11.82
N ASN A 249 -14.72 -9.78 -12.54
CA ASN A 249 -14.40 -9.68 -13.95
C ASN A 249 -12.89 -9.50 -14.17
N GLY A 250 -12.22 -8.75 -13.29
CA GLY A 250 -10.78 -8.55 -13.38
C GLY A 250 -10.11 -8.16 -12.08
N VAL A 251 -8.80 -8.44 -12.02
CA VAL A 251 -7.88 -7.97 -10.98
C VAL A 251 -6.74 -7.23 -11.65
N MET A 252 -6.58 -5.97 -11.28
CA MET A 252 -5.52 -5.10 -11.76
C MET A 252 -4.49 -4.91 -10.66
N LEU A 253 -3.25 -5.21 -10.96
CA LEU A 253 -2.10 -5.21 -10.06
C LEU A 253 -1.14 -4.10 -10.51
N LEU A 254 -0.78 -3.20 -9.61
CA LEU A 254 0.18 -2.13 -9.85
C LEU A 254 1.37 -2.30 -8.92
N SER A 255 2.59 -2.35 -9.50
CA SER A 255 3.83 -2.48 -8.73
C SER A 255 3.77 -3.67 -7.77
N GLN A 256 3.62 -4.85 -8.39
CA GLN A 256 3.23 -6.09 -7.77
C GLN A 256 4.29 -6.68 -6.84
N ILE A 257 3.83 -7.26 -5.73
CA ILE A 257 4.57 -8.21 -4.90
C ILE A 257 3.62 -9.34 -4.46
N LEU A 258 3.83 -10.56 -4.93
CA LEU A 258 3.03 -11.74 -4.58
C LEU A 258 3.84 -12.83 -3.87
N ASP A 259 5.16 -12.90 -4.11
CA ASP A 259 6.09 -13.80 -3.44
C ASP A 259 7.21 -13.00 -2.75
N TYR A 260 7.17 -12.89 -1.44
CA TYR A 260 8.14 -12.12 -0.66
C TYR A 260 9.52 -12.77 -0.59
N ASP A 261 9.68 -14.03 -0.98
CA ASP A 261 11.00 -14.65 -1.14
C ASP A 261 11.75 -14.10 -2.38
N ASN A 262 11.04 -13.49 -3.33
CA ASN A 262 11.63 -12.80 -4.49
C ASN A 262 11.99 -11.34 -4.22
N SER A 263 11.62 -10.77 -3.08
CA SER A 263 11.84 -9.36 -2.78
C SER A 263 13.32 -9.02 -2.57
N ILE A 264 13.81 -8.01 -3.30
CA ILE A 264 15.19 -7.49 -3.20
C ILE A 264 15.47 -6.77 -1.87
N ASP A 265 14.45 -6.39 -1.10
CA ASP A 265 14.62 -5.63 0.15
C ASP A 265 15.21 -6.48 1.29
N ASN A 266 14.93 -7.78 1.36
CA ASN A 266 15.27 -8.64 2.48
C ASN A 266 16.21 -9.80 2.12
N VAL A 267 16.95 -9.68 1.03
CA VAL A 267 17.80 -10.75 0.47
C VAL A 267 18.83 -11.31 1.47
N LYS A 268 19.34 -10.47 2.37
CA LYS A 268 20.35 -10.88 3.36
C LYS A 268 19.78 -11.77 4.47
N SER A 269 18.46 -11.82 4.64
CA SER A 269 17.82 -12.72 5.62
C SER A 269 17.74 -14.17 5.14
N ASN A 270 17.88 -14.41 3.84
CA ASN A 270 17.86 -15.74 3.22
C ASN A 270 19.01 -15.92 2.21
N PRO A 271 20.26 -16.05 2.67
CA PRO A 271 21.46 -15.95 1.84
C PRO A 271 21.62 -17.07 0.80
N SER A 272 20.78 -18.11 0.81
CA SER A 272 20.79 -19.18 -0.18
C SER A 272 19.81 -18.97 -1.35
N VAL A 273 19.07 -17.85 -1.34
CA VAL A 273 18.12 -17.49 -2.41
C VAL A 273 18.69 -16.33 -3.21
N ASP A 274 19.11 -16.62 -4.43
CA ASP A 274 19.73 -15.66 -5.35
C ASP A 274 18.72 -15.01 -6.32
N GLN A 275 17.50 -15.56 -6.44
CA GLN A 275 16.48 -15.08 -7.36
C GLN A 275 16.18 -13.58 -7.27
N PRO A 276 16.11 -12.96 -6.07
CA PRO A 276 15.86 -11.51 -5.96
C PRO A 276 16.89 -10.64 -6.68
N TYR A 277 18.17 -11.01 -6.65
CA TYR A 277 19.23 -10.27 -7.35
C TYR A 277 19.07 -10.36 -8.87
N VAL A 278 18.68 -11.53 -9.36
CA VAL A 278 18.40 -11.77 -10.78
C VAL A 278 17.24 -10.93 -11.27
N LEU A 279 16.15 -10.90 -10.50
CA LEU A 279 14.92 -10.20 -10.87
C LEU A 279 15.00 -8.67 -10.73
N ALA A 280 15.87 -8.17 -9.84
CA ALA A 280 16.07 -6.74 -9.67
C ALA A 280 17.03 -6.13 -10.71
N LEU A 281 17.91 -6.91 -11.33
CA LEU A 281 18.94 -6.41 -12.23
C LEU A 281 18.39 -5.53 -13.37
N PRO A 282 17.26 -5.87 -14.04
CA PRO A 282 16.69 -5.00 -15.08
C PRO A 282 16.26 -3.62 -14.57
N SER A 283 15.71 -3.50 -13.34
CA SER A 283 15.37 -2.21 -12.74
C SER A 283 16.63 -1.40 -12.37
N PHE A 284 17.71 -2.06 -11.92
CA PHE A 284 18.99 -1.39 -11.70
C PHE A 284 19.55 -0.84 -13.00
N ALA A 285 19.47 -1.60 -14.07
CA ALA A 285 19.92 -1.19 -15.40
C ALA A 285 19.10 -0.01 -15.95
N ALA A 286 17.77 -0.03 -15.79
CA ALA A 286 16.89 1.07 -16.14
C ALA A 286 17.27 2.35 -15.38
N THR A 287 17.51 2.24 -14.07
CA THR A 287 17.92 3.37 -13.21
C THR A 287 19.27 3.96 -13.66
N ALA A 288 20.27 3.11 -13.88
CA ALA A 288 21.58 3.54 -14.35
C ALA A 288 21.50 4.20 -15.74
N TRP A 289 20.64 3.68 -16.62
CA TRP A 289 20.33 4.27 -17.92
C TRP A 289 19.73 5.68 -17.77
N TYR A 290 18.74 5.84 -16.91
CA TYR A 290 18.08 7.13 -16.65
C TYR A 290 19.05 8.19 -16.13
N HIS A 291 19.92 7.85 -15.18
CA HIS A 291 20.91 8.75 -14.59
C HIS A 291 22.20 8.91 -15.42
N HIS A 292 22.26 8.36 -16.63
CA HIS A 292 23.45 8.40 -17.50
C HIS A 292 24.74 7.91 -16.83
N LYS A 293 24.63 6.87 -15.99
CA LYS A 293 25.76 6.26 -15.27
C LYS A 293 26.36 5.03 -15.98
N LEU A 294 25.80 4.63 -17.13
CA LEU A 294 26.33 3.51 -17.92
C LEU A 294 27.62 3.90 -18.64
N PRO A 295 28.63 3.01 -18.75
CA PRO A 295 29.84 3.23 -19.54
C PRO A 295 29.57 3.52 -21.02
N ALA A 296 28.53 2.92 -21.57
CA ALA A 296 28.00 3.18 -22.91
C ALA A 296 26.48 3.32 -22.82
N GLN A 297 25.94 4.45 -23.27
CA GLN A 297 24.52 4.77 -23.18
C GLN A 297 23.73 4.19 -24.36
N PRO A 298 22.92 3.12 -24.18
CA PRO A 298 22.03 2.61 -25.21
C PRO A 298 20.97 3.63 -25.60
N LYS A 299 20.60 3.68 -26.88
CA LYS A 299 19.60 4.64 -27.39
C LYS A 299 18.17 4.21 -27.09
N ASP A 300 17.89 2.92 -27.11
CA ASP A 300 16.56 2.34 -26.93
C ASP A 300 16.52 1.54 -25.64
N LEU A 301 15.73 2.02 -24.67
CA LEU A 301 15.62 1.43 -23.34
C LEU A 301 15.05 0.00 -23.40
N LYS A 302 14.01 -0.24 -24.20
CA LYS A 302 13.33 -1.55 -24.23
C LYS A 302 14.24 -2.63 -24.78
N THR A 303 14.97 -2.36 -25.86
CA THR A 303 15.96 -3.27 -26.42
C THR A 303 17.08 -3.56 -25.42
N PHE A 304 17.57 -2.52 -24.74
CA PHE A 304 18.58 -2.67 -23.69
C PHE A 304 18.09 -3.54 -22.53
N LEU A 305 16.89 -3.29 -22.01
CA LEU A 305 16.33 -4.09 -20.92
C LEU A 305 16.12 -5.56 -21.31
N SER A 306 15.69 -5.83 -22.55
CA SER A 306 15.57 -7.22 -23.03
C SER A 306 16.91 -7.96 -23.05
N GLU A 307 18.02 -7.28 -23.36
CA GLU A 307 19.38 -7.86 -23.25
C GLU A 307 19.72 -8.15 -21.78
N VAL A 308 19.44 -7.20 -20.88
CA VAL A 308 19.70 -7.36 -19.44
C VAL A 308 18.87 -8.49 -18.84
N GLU A 309 17.58 -8.59 -19.17
CA GLU A 309 16.69 -9.69 -18.73
C GLU A 309 17.23 -11.05 -19.16
N HIS A 310 17.71 -11.17 -20.41
CA HIS A 310 18.31 -12.41 -20.89
C HIS A 310 19.58 -12.77 -20.10
N PHE A 311 20.49 -11.80 -19.92
CA PHE A 311 21.72 -12.01 -19.13
C PHE A 311 21.37 -12.37 -17.67
N ALA A 312 20.40 -11.72 -17.07
CA ALA A 312 19.97 -11.99 -15.69
C ALA A 312 19.54 -13.46 -15.52
N LEU A 313 18.72 -13.96 -16.42
CA LEU A 313 18.20 -15.34 -16.36
C LEU A 313 19.21 -16.41 -16.79
N THR A 314 20.33 -16.05 -17.40
CA THR A 314 21.31 -17.00 -17.94
C THR A 314 22.66 -16.89 -17.22
N ASP A 315 23.55 -16.05 -17.70
CA ASP A 315 24.95 -15.99 -17.25
C ASP A 315 25.05 -15.50 -15.79
N TYR A 316 24.24 -14.51 -15.40
CA TYR A 316 24.24 -14.00 -14.03
C TYR A 316 23.70 -15.05 -13.05
N THR A 317 22.57 -15.70 -13.37
CA THR A 317 22.04 -16.82 -12.57
C THR A 317 23.10 -17.93 -12.44
N SER A 318 23.77 -18.30 -13.53
CA SER A 318 24.83 -19.32 -13.50
C SER A 318 26.01 -18.92 -12.62
N ALA A 319 26.40 -17.63 -12.65
CA ALA A 319 27.49 -17.12 -11.81
C ALA A 319 27.12 -17.12 -10.31
N LEU A 320 25.89 -16.72 -9.97
CA LEU A 320 25.41 -16.72 -8.59
C LEU A 320 25.33 -18.15 -8.01
N GLN A 321 24.93 -19.14 -8.82
CA GLN A 321 24.82 -20.53 -8.38
C GLN A 321 26.18 -21.18 -8.06
N ASP A 322 27.27 -20.71 -8.65
CA ASP A 322 28.62 -21.21 -8.32
C ASP A 322 29.02 -20.81 -6.87
N GLY A 323 28.41 -19.76 -6.31
CA GLY A 323 28.68 -19.29 -4.95
C GLY A 323 30.17 -19.04 -4.71
N THR A 324 30.73 -19.56 -3.62
CA THR A 324 32.16 -19.46 -3.31
C THR A 324 33.06 -20.34 -4.17
N ALA A 325 32.49 -21.19 -5.02
CA ALA A 325 33.23 -22.01 -5.97
C ALA A 325 33.43 -21.35 -7.34
N ILE A 326 32.90 -20.13 -7.54
CA ILE A 326 33.09 -19.35 -8.75
C ILE A 326 34.60 -19.14 -9.01
N SER A 327 35.04 -19.34 -10.28
CA SER A 327 36.44 -19.06 -10.64
C SER A 327 36.70 -17.55 -10.71
N ASP A 328 37.94 -17.12 -10.43
CA ASP A 328 38.34 -15.70 -10.50
C ASP A 328 38.04 -15.10 -11.88
N GLU A 329 38.24 -15.88 -12.94
CA GLU A 329 37.95 -15.47 -14.32
C GLU A 329 36.43 -15.21 -14.53
N LYS A 330 35.56 -16.12 -14.08
CA LYS A 330 34.11 -15.99 -14.22
C LYS A 330 33.58 -14.85 -13.35
N LEU A 331 34.13 -14.68 -12.12
CA LEU A 331 33.80 -13.56 -11.23
C LEU A 331 34.14 -12.23 -11.91
N GLU A 332 35.35 -12.09 -12.48
CA GLU A 332 35.78 -10.87 -13.18
C GLU A 332 34.90 -10.60 -14.41
N GLN A 333 34.66 -11.58 -15.25
CA GLN A 333 33.82 -11.42 -16.47
C GLN A 333 32.39 -11.01 -16.12
N THR A 334 31.80 -11.63 -15.10
CA THR A 334 30.45 -11.31 -14.65
C THR A 334 30.38 -9.90 -14.03
N ALA A 335 31.38 -9.54 -13.20
CA ALA A 335 31.45 -8.19 -12.62
C ALA A 335 31.61 -7.10 -13.69
N GLN A 336 32.42 -7.35 -14.73
CA GLN A 336 32.55 -6.45 -15.90
C GLN A 336 31.21 -6.29 -16.64
N LYS A 337 30.45 -7.37 -16.83
CA LYS A 337 29.15 -7.30 -17.49
C LYS A 337 28.11 -6.58 -16.63
N LEU A 338 28.08 -6.82 -15.31
CA LEU A 338 27.24 -6.09 -14.38
C LEU A 338 27.58 -4.60 -14.35
N HIS A 339 28.87 -4.24 -14.38
CA HIS A 339 29.30 -2.84 -14.51
C HIS A 339 28.72 -2.18 -15.77
N GLN A 340 28.75 -2.87 -16.92
CA GLN A 340 28.16 -2.34 -18.16
C GLN A 340 26.66 -2.07 -18.05
N TYR A 341 25.94 -2.87 -17.24
CA TYR A 341 24.49 -2.73 -17.07
C TYR A 341 24.06 -1.82 -15.91
N THR A 342 24.87 -1.72 -14.86
CA THR A 342 24.47 -1.01 -13.63
C THR A 342 25.27 0.26 -13.36
N GLY A 343 26.41 0.47 -14.07
CA GLY A 343 27.32 1.57 -13.78
C GLY A 343 28.12 1.43 -12.47
N LEU A 344 27.84 0.41 -11.64
CA LEU A 344 28.56 0.19 -10.39
C LEU A 344 30.02 -0.21 -10.63
N PRO A 345 30.99 0.23 -9.79
CA PRO A 345 32.40 -0.12 -9.97
C PRO A 345 32.63 -1.64 -9.91
N VAL A 346 33.48 -2.18 -10.79
CA VAL A 346 33.80 -3.62 -10.85
C VAL A 346 34.31 -4.15 -9.51
N GLU A 347 35.19 -3.43 -8.84
CA GLU A 347 35.72 -3.85 -7.53
C GLU A 347 34.64 -3.85 -6.43
N TYR A 348 33.64 -2.98 -6.52
CA TYR A 348 32.48 -3.00 -5.63
C TYR A 348 31.63 -4.27 -5.86
N LEU A 349 31.35 -4.61 -7.12
CA LEU A 349 30.59 -5.79 -7.52
C LEU A 349 31.30 -7.09 -7.08
N LYS A 350 32.62 -7.17 -7.26
CA LYS A 350 33.43 -8.30 -6.79
C LYS A 350 33.41 -8.43 -5.27
N LYS A 351 33.57 -7.29 -4.54
CA LYS A 351 33.51 -7.25 -3.08
C LYS A 351 32.14 -7.67 -2.53
N ALA A 352 31.07 -7.44 -3.29
CA ALA A 352 29.71 -7.84 -2.97
C ALA A 352 29.39 -9.30 -3.39
N ASP A 353 30.38 -10.06 -3.85
CA ASP A 353 30.18 -11.40 -4.44
C ASP A 353 29.04 -11.39 -5.48
N LEU A 354 29.00 -10.35 -6.32
CA LEU A 354 27.98 -10.06 -7.34
C LEU A 354 26.56 -9.79 -6.78
N ARG A 355 26.37 -9.76 -5.46
CA ARG A 355 25.07 -9.66 -4.77
C ARG A 355 24.87 -8.28 -4.17
N VAL A 356 24.26 -7.37 -4.93
CA VAL A 356 23.95 -6.00 -4.51
C VAL A 356 22.45 -5.90 -4.21
N SER A 357 22.08 -5.52 -2.99
CA SER A 357 20.69 -5.28 -2.61
C SER A 357 20.15 -3.97 -3.19
N GLY A 358 18.82 -3.79 -3.20
CA GLY A 358 18.19 -2.57 -3.69
C GLY A 358 18.66 -1.31 -2.97
N GLY A 359 18.79 -1.36 -1.63
CA GLY A 359 19.30 -0.24 -0.85
C GLY A 359 20.77 0.07 -1.12
N GLU A 360 21.63 -0.95 -1.27
CA GLU A 360 23.04 -0.75 -1.63
C GLU A 360 23.21 -0.14 -3.02
N PHE A 361 22.39 -0.58 -3.98
CA PHE A 361 22.37 0.00 -5.32
C PHE A 361 21.93 1.48 -5.29
N ALA A 362 20.81 1.78 -4.63
CA ALA A 362 20.27 3.13 -4.52
C ALA A 362 21.24 4.10 -3.84
N LYS A 363 22.05 3.61 -2.90
CA LYS A 363 23.08 4.39 -2.21
C LYS A 363 24.32 4.61 -3.06
N THR A 364 24.74 3.59 -3.81
CA THR A 364 26.06 3.60 -4.47
C THR A 364 26.03 4.30 -5.83
N LEU A 365 24.93 4.21 -6.59
CA LEU A 365 24.86 4.69 -7.96
C LEU A 365 25.21 6.19 -8.11
N LEU A 366 24.69 7.02 -7.21
CA LEU A 366 24.92 8.47 -7.18
C LEU A 366 25.77 8.91 -5.97
N GLY A 367 26.39 7.97 -5.27
CA GLY A 367 27.13 8.21 -4.03
C GLY A 367 28.29 9.20 -4.19
N ASP A 368 29.00 9.18 -5.32
CA ASP A 368 30.09 10.14 -5.63
C ASP A 368 29.57 11.58 -5.76
N ASP A 369 28.31 11.76 -6.11
CA ASP A 369 27.63 13.06 -6.18
C ASP A 369 27.01 13.47 -4.84
N GLY A 370 27.16 12.65 -3.79
CA GLY A 370 26.55 12.85 -2.46
C GLY A 370 25.03 12.69 -2.45
N MET A 371 24.48 11.93 -3.39
CA MET A 371 23.04 11.74 -3.60
C MET A 371 22.63 10.28 -3.45
N ASP A 372 21.41 10.07 -2.99
CA ASP A 372 20.73 8.77 -2.97
C ASP A 372 19.63 8.75 -4.04
N THR A 373 19.37 7.62 -4.69
CA THR A 373 18.20 7.46 -5.57
C THR A 373 16.97 7.03 -4.77
N GLY A 374 15.78 7.33 -5.29
CA GLY A 374 14.52 6.85 -4.74
C GLY A 374 14.40 5.32 -4.82
N ARG A 375 13.87 4.70 -3.76
CA ARG A 375 13.53 3.28 -3.77
C ARG A 375 12.23 3.03 -4.52
N LEU A 376 11.22 3.85 -4.31
CA LEU A 376 9.92 3.71 -4.97
C LEU A 376 9.94 4.24 -6.40
N ASP A 377 10.72 5.28 -6.68
CA ASP A 377 10.96 5.75 -8.04
C ASP A 377 12.40 6.26 -8.14
N SER A 378 13.25 5.47 -8.77
CA SER A 378 14.67 5.76 -8.84
C SER A 378 15.05 6.86 -9.83
N ARG A 379 14.08 7.48 -10.55
CA ARG A 379 14.27 8.74 -11.27
C ARG A 379 14.49 9.90 -10.30
N PHE A 380 13.85 9.83 -9.14
CA PHE A 380 14.07 10.80 -8.06
C PHE A 380 15.44 10.58 -7.41
N SER A 381 16.07 11.66 -7.04
CA SER A 381 17.28 11.64 -6.22
C SER A 381 17.24 12.77 -5.19
N GLY A 382 17.95 12.58 -4.08
CA GLY A 382 18.03 13.56 -3.02
C GLY A 382 19.36 13.47 -2.27
N PRO A 383 19.78 14.55 -1.56
CA PRO A 383 21.01 14.55 -0.78
C PRO A 383 21.05 13.43 0.25
N ALA A 384 22.14 12.67 0.30
CA ALA A 384 22.37 11.67 1.31
C ALA A 384 22.44 12.30 2.71
N ILE A 385 21.69 11.79 3.68
CA ILE A 385 21.75 12.25 5.08
C ILE A 385 23.10 11.82 5.69
N ASP A 386 23.43 10.53 5.58
CA ASP A 386 24.76 10.01 5.91
C ASP A 386 25.44 9.49 4.63
N PRO A 387 26.45 10.21 4.09
CA PRO A 387 27.16 9.75 2.89
C PRO A 387 27.88 8.41 3.06
N LEU A 388 28.17 7.98 4.31
CA LEU A 388 28.85 6.73 4.62
C LEU A 388 27.90 5.59 4.98
N ALA A 389 26.59 5.83 5.02
CA ALA A 389 25.61 4.79 5.24
C ALA A 389 25.64 3.75 4.10
N GLN A 390 25.29 2.51 4.41
CA GLN A 390 25.25 1.42 3.43
C GLN A 390 23.99 1.46 2.57
N THR A 391 22.92 2.07 3.07
CA THR A 391 21.63 2.22 2.40
C THR A 391 21.09 3.64 2.62
N PRO A 392 20.19 4.16 1.78
CA PRO A 392 19.55 5.46 2.00
C PRO A 392 18.81 5.52 3.34
N ASP A 393 18.88 6.68 4.02
CA ASP A 393 18.15 6.93 5.28
C ASP A 393 16.68 7.31 5.04
N TYR A 394 16.32 7.69 3.83
CA TYR A 394 14.96 8.05 3.42
C TYR A 394 14.75 7.76 1.94
N ASP A 395 13.49 7.74 1.52
CA ASP A 395 13.14 7.63 0.10
C ASP A 395 12.96 9.03 -0.51
N PRO A 396 13.83 9.46 -1.45
CA PRO A 396 13.71 10.74 -2.11
C PRO A 396 12.38 10.98 -2.81
N GLN A 397 11.79 9.96 -3.46
CA GLN A 397 10.50 10.10 -4.11
C GLN A 397 9.38 10.35 -3.10
N PHE A 398 9.34 9.56 -2.02
CA PHE A 398 8.31 9.72 -1.00
C PHE A 398 8.41 11.09 -0.31
N ALA A 399 9.64 11.52 0.04
CA ALA A 399 9.91 12.83 0.61
C ALA A 399 9.52 13.98 -0.34
N ALA A 400 9.64 13.77 -1.65
CA ALA A 400 9.35 14.79 -2.67
C ALA A 400 7.86 15.13 -2.78
N MET A 401 6.94 14.22 -2.44
CA MET A 401 5.52 14.41 -2.74
C MET A 401 4.56 14.19 -1.57
N GLN A 402 4.97 13.51 -0.49
CA GLN A 402 4.09 13.16 0.62
C GLN A 402 3.29 14.34 1.17
N SER A 403 3.96 15.48 1.41
CA SER A 403 3.32 16.67 1.97
C SER A 403 2.18 17.21 1.10
N ALA A 404 2.36 17.18 -0.23
CA ALA A 404 1.36 17.62 -1.18
C ALA A 404 0.08 16.75 -1.11
N TYR A 405 0.23 15.44 -1.10
CA TYR A 405 -0.89 14.50 -1.02
C TYR A 405 -1.66 14.62 0.28
N VAL A 406 -0.96 14.64 1.41
CA VAL A 406 -1.57 14.75 2.74
C VAL A 406 -2.34 16.06 2.88
N SER A 407 -1.74 17.18 2.47
CA SER A 407 -2.36 18.49 2.55
C SER A 407 -3.59 18.59 1.65
N ALA A 408 -3.47 18.16 0.39
CA ALA A 408 -4.56 18.21 -0.57
C ALA A 408 -5.75 17.35 -0.14
N PHE A 409 -5.50 16.14 0.37
CA PHE A 409 -6.59 15.28 0.81
C PHE A 409 -7.30 15.81 2.06
N ASN A 410 -6.55 16.35 3.03
CA ASN A 410 -7.15 16.94 4.22
C ASN A 410 -8.07 18.13 3.88
N ASP A 411 -7.68 18.95 2.91
CA ASP A 411 -8.52 20.04 2.41
C ASP A 411 -9.73 19.51 1.64
N TYR A 412 -9.50 18.58 0.71
CA TYR A 412 -10.53 17.97 -0.13
C TYR A 412 -11.59 17.23 0.69
N ALA A 413 -11.17 16.45 1.69
CA ALA A 413 -12.08 15.69 2.54
C ALA A 413 -13.05 16.62 3.31
N ARG A 414 -12.55 17.73 3.85
CA ARG A 414 -13.36 18.66 4.65
C ARG A 414 -14.20 19.60 3.80
N ASN A 415 -13.62 20.18 2.76
CA ASN A 415 -14.26 21.27 2.01
C ASN A 415 -15.11 20.75 0.84
N THR A 416 -14.79 19.60 0.28
CA THR A 416 -15.50 19.03 -0.89
C THR A 416 -16.33 17.81 -0.52
N LEU A 417 -15.76 16.87 0.23
CA LEU A 417 -16.49 15.67 0.66
C LEU A 417 -17.30 15.88 1.94
N HIS A 418 -17.08 17.00 2.66
CA HIS A 418 -17.76 17.37 3.91
C HIS A 418 -17.59 16.30 5.00
N TYR A 419 -16.39 15.71 5.10
CA TYR A 419 -16.05 14.67 6.05
C TYR A 419 -14.83 15.04 6.91
N GLY A 420 -14.67 14.40 8.08
CA GLY A 420 -13.55 14.63 8.99
C GLY A 420 -13.79 15.73 10.03
N THR A 421 -15.03 16.19 10.18
CA THR A 421 -15.48 17.02 11.31
C THR A 421 -16.51 16.24 12.10
N ASN A 422 -16.32 16.14 13.42
CA ASN A 422 -17.21 15.37 14.29
C ASN A 422 -17.20 15.92 15.73
N PRO A 423 -18.37 16.33 16.27
CA PRO A 423 -18.50 16.84 17.64
C PRO A 423 -18.11 15.82 18.73
N ALA A 424 -18.03 14.52 18.41
CA ALA A 424 -17.59 13.50 19.36
C ALA A 424 -16.09 13.55 19.67
N PHE A 425 -15.29 14.28 18.88
CA PHE A 425 -13.87 14.54 19.16
C PHE A 425 -13.71 15.87 19.91
N ASN A 426 -12.75 15.93 20.83
CA ASN A 426 -12.57 17.07 21.74
C ASN A 426 -12.44 18.43 21.07
N ASP A 427 -11.85 18.47 19.88
CA ASP A 427 -11.64 19.67 19.06
C ASP A 427 -12.61 19.78 17.87
N GLY A 428 -13.53 18.80 17.73
CA GLY A 428 -14.47 18.73 16.62
C GLY A 428 -13.86 18.25 15.31
N TYR A 429 -12.58 17.82 15.29
CA TYR A 429 -11.88 17.38 14.09
C TYR A 429 -11.37 15.95 14.24
N GLU A 430 -11.43 15.20 13.16
CA GLU A 430 -10.92 13.86 13.06
C GLU A 430 -9.61 13.83 12.24
N GLU A 431 -8.57 13.21 12.78
CA GLU A 431 -7.29 13.07 12.08
C GLU A 431 -7.39 12.06 10.95
N TYR A 432 -6.97 12.45 9.74
CA TYR A 432 -6.75 11.52 8.64
C TYR A 432 -5.37 10.85 8.76
N LYS A 433 -5.35 9.55 9.00
CA LYS A 433 -4.13 8.77 9.19
C LYS A 433 -3.63 8.20 7.87
N VAL A 434 -2.57 8.76 7.32
CA VAL A 434 -1.95 8.28 6.08
C VAL A 434 -1.42 6.86 6.23
N SER A 435 -0.92 6.52 7.42
CA SER A 435 -0.39 5.19 7.75
C SER A 435 -0.88 4.73 9.13
N ALA A 436 -1.13 3.43 9.26
CA ALA A 436 -1.41 2.80 10.55
C ALA A 436 -0.16 2.60 11.43
N HIS A 437 1.04 2.90 10.91
CA HIS A 437 2.33 2.58 11.55
C HIS A 437 2.39 1.13 12.04
N SER A 438 1.87 0.22 11.20
CA SER A 438 1.64 -1.20 11.55
C SER A 438 2.81 -2.12 11.21
N ILE A 439 3.81 -1.67 10.47
CA ILE A 439 4.90 -2.50 9.93
C ILE A 439 5.58 -3.34 11.02
N GLY A 440 5.96 -2.75 12.15
CA GLY A 440 6.58 -3.47 13.27
C GLY A 440 5.66 -4.44 14.04
N LYS A 441 4.34 -4.41 13.73
CA LYS A 441 3.31 -5.24 14.36
C LYS A 441 2.61 -6.16 13.35
N TRP A 442 3.00 -6.07 12.07
CA TRP A 442 2.35 -6.82 11.00
C TRP A 442 2.77 -8.28 11.01
N ALA A 443 1.79 -9.17 11.04
CA ALA A 443 2.02 -10.60 10.92
C ALA A 443 2.14 -10.98 9.43
N PHE A 444 3.37 -11.07 8.93
CA PHE A 444 3.66 -11.62 7.60
C PHE A 444 3.53 -13.15 7.62
N VAL A 445 2.31 -13.64 7.85
CA VAL A 445 1.96 -15.05 7.90
C VAL A 445 0.74 -15.26 7.03
N HIS A 446 0.82 -16.27 6.14
CA HIS A 446 -0.26 -16.56 5.21
C HIS A 446 -0.59 -18.05 5.18
N LYS A 447 -1.90 -18.34 5.11
CA LYS A 447 -2.43 -19.70 4.93
C LYS A 447 -2.90 -19.85 3.49
N GLN A 448 -2.07 -20.46 2.66
CA GLN A 448 -2.40 -20.73 1.25
C GLN A 448 -3.66 -21.59 1.08
N PRO A 449 -4.37 -21.47 -0.06
CA PRO A 449 -5.54 -22.31 -0.38
C PRO A 449 -5.23 -23.80 -0.24
N GLY A 450 -6.11 -24.52 0.44
CA GLY A 450 -5.95 -25.96 0.69
C GLY A 450 -4.93 -26.37 1.76
N ALA A 451 -4.14 -25.43 2.30
CA ALA A 451 -3.20 -25.74 3.36
C ALA A 451 -3.90 -25.94 4.72
N GLY A 452 -3.45 -26.93 5.50
CA GLY A 452 -3.97 -27.19 6.85
C GLY A 452 -3.57 -26.12 7.88
N ARG A 453 -2.41 -25.46 7.67
CA ARG A 453 -1.84 -24.45 8.57
C ARG A 453 -1.12 -23.38 7.75
N PRO A 454 -0.87 -22.18 8.31
CA PRO A 454 -0.04 -21.18 7.67
C PRO A 454 1.36 -21.69 7.33
N ALA A 455 1.93 -21.20 6.23
CA ALA A 455 3.30 -21.49 5.85
C ALA A 455 4.27 -20.87 6.88
N LYS A 456 5.44 -21.51 7.02
CA LYS A 456 6.58 -20.92 7.72
C LYS A 456 7.40 -20.16 6.67
N GLY A 457 7.73 -18.91 6.94
CA GLY A 457 8.50 -18.08 6.03
C GLY A 457 7.72 -16.89 5.49
N ALA A 458 8.24 -16.25 4.47
CA ALA A 458 7.64 -15.10 3.83
C ALA A 458 6.31 -15.47 3.12
N PRO A 459 5.34 -14.55 3.08
CA PRO A 459 4.09 -14.80 2.36
C PRO A 459 4.35 -15.03 0.86
N ASN A 460 3.70 -16.05 0.33
CA ASN A 460 3.57 -16.29 -1.11
C ASN A 460 2.09 -16.50 -1.42
N VAL A 461 1.49 -15.57 -2.18
CA VAL A 461 0.06 -15.54 -2.51
C VAL A 461 -0.22 -15.83 -4.00
N LEU A 462 0.80 -16.27 -4.74
CA LEU A 462 0.62 -16.78 -6.12
C LEU A 462 -0.41 -17.92 -6.17
N PRO A 463 -0.44 -18.87 -5.19
CA PRO A 463 -1.47 -19.90 -5.15
C PRO A 463 -2.90 -19.35 -4.99
N ASP A 464 -3.08 -18.21 -4.31
CA ASP A 464 -4.40 -17.57 -4.15
C ASP A 464 -4.91 -17.01 -5.47
N LEU A 465 -4.08 -16.24 -6.17
CA LEU A 465 -4.43 -15.71 -7.50
C LEU A 465 -4.71 -16.86 -8.48
N ALA A 466 -3.87 -17.89 -8.48
CA ALA A 466 -4.06 -19.08 -9.30
C ALA A 466 -5.35 -19.85 -8.93
N SER A 467 -5.70 -19.92 -7.65
CA SER A 467 -6.94 -20.54 -7.19
C SER A 467 -8.16 -19.75 -7.69
N ALA A 468 -8.15 -18.41 -7.56
CA ALA A 468 -9.21 -17.54 -8.08
C ALA A 468 -9.40 -17.72 -9.60
N MET A 469 -8.32 -17.75 -10.39
CA MET A 469 -8.36 -17.96 -11.84
C MET A 469 -8.85 -19.35 -12.24
N LYS A 470 -8.59 -20.38 -11.42
CA LYS A 470 -9.08 -21.75 -11.67
C LYS A 470 -10.56 -21.90 -11.32
N GLN A 471 -11.03 -21.23 -10.27
CA GLN A 471 -12.43 -21.25 -9.86
C GLN A 471 -13.29 -20.40 -10.82
N ASN A 472 -12.75 -19.28 -11.27
CA ASN A 472 -13.36 -18.43 -12.30
C ASN A 472 -12.45 -18.36 -13.55
N PRO A 473 -12.56 -19.27 -14.52
CA PRO A 473 -11.73 -19.27 -15.73
C PRO A 473 -11.92 -18.06 -16.64
N SER A 474 -12.92 -17.22 -16.39
CA SER A 474 -13.16 -15.97 -17.10
C SER A 474 -12.46 -14.78 -16.48
N LEU A 475 -11.94 -14.91 -15.25
CA LEU A 475 -11.21 -13.86 -14.55
C LEU A 475 -10.01 -13.38 -15.38
N LYS A 476 -9.92 -12.07 -15.55
CA LYS A 476 -8.80 -11.42 -16.25
C LYS A 476 -7.85 -10.75 -15.25
N ILE A 477 -6.57 -10.81 -15.55
CA ILE A 477 -5.51 -10.19 -14.75
C ILE A 477 -4.80 -9.14 -15.62
N MET A 478 -4.55 -7.97 -15.04
CA MET A 478 -3.76 -6.92 -15.64
C MET A 478 -2.60 -6.58 -14.69
N LEU A 479 -1.37 -6.78 -15.15
CA LEU A 479 -0.16 -6.38 -14.45
C LEU A 479 0.35 -5.05 -15.00
N ASN A 480 0.64 -4.10 -14.11
CA ASN A 480 1.19 -2.78 -14.42
C ASN A 480 2.46 -2.57 -13.61
N GLN A 481 3.60 -2.25 -14.27
CA GLN A 481 4.92 -2.18 -13.65
C GLN A 481 5.71 -0.98 -14.16
N GLY A 482 6.37 -0.25 -13.25
CA GLY A 482 7.28 0.83 -13.61
C GLY A 482 8.72 0.34 -13.73
N TYR A 483 9.46 0.75 -14.78
CA TYR A 483 10.85 0.35 -15.01
C TYR A 483 11.78 0.78 -13.87
N TYR A 484 11.49 1.91 -13.22
CA TYR A 484 12.33 2.56 -12.23
C TYR A 484 11.93 2.24 -10.78
N ASP A 485 11.11 1.21 -10.59
CA ASP A 485 10.73 0.71 -9.27
C ASP A 485 11.82 -0.22 -8.71
N LEU A 486 12.44 0.19 -7.60
CA LEU A 486 13.42 -0.64 -6.88
C LEU A 486 12.79 -1.35 -5.67
N GLY A 487 11.55 -1.03 -5.31
CA GLY A 487 10.82 -1.64 -4.22
C GLY A 487 10.13 -2.95 -4.61
N THR A 488 9.54 -2.95 -5.80
CA THR A 488 8.92 -4.12 -6.44
C THR A 488 9.34 -4.12 -7.92
N PRO A 489 10.56 -4.62 -8.23
CA PRO A 489 11.15 -4.54 -9.56
C PRO A 489 10.23 -5.09 -10.65
N PHE A 490 10.14 -4.40 -11.78
CA PHE A 490 9.16 -4.73 -12.82
C PHE A 490 9.31 -6.17 -13.35
N PHE A 491 10.53 -6.67 -13.42
CA PHE A 491 10.80 -7.99 -13.94
C PHE A 491 10.42 -9.10 -12.96
N GLU A 492 10.40 -8.82 -11.65
CA GLU A 492 9.86 -9.72 -10.62
C GLU A 492 8.38 -10.02 -10.89
N GLY A 493 7.56 -8.97 -11.12
CA GLY A 493 6.15 -9.16 -11.43
C GLY A 493 5.89 -9.94 -12.72
N ILE A 494 6.68 -9.70 -13.77
CA ILE A 494 6.61 -10.47 -15.04
C ILE A 494 6.95 -11.95 -14.78
N TYR A 495 8.04 -12.20 -14.08
CA TYR A 495 8.49 -13.55 -13.73
C TYR A 495 7.41 -14.30 -12.95
N GLU A 496 6.83 -13.69 -11.93
CA GLU A 496 5.78 -14.29 -11.12
C GLU A 496 4.52 -14.61 -11.92
N MET A 497 4.08 -13.71 -12.82
CA MET A 497 2.94 -13.99 -13.70
C MET A 497 3.19 -15.16 -14.63
N GLN A 498 4.42 -15.32 -15.14
CA GLN A 498 4.81 -16.45 -15.99
C GLN A 498 4.92 -17.78 -15.22
N HIS A 499 5.07 -17.72 -13.88
CA HIS A 499 5.20 -18.89 -13.00
C HIS A 499 3.95 -19.17 -12.18
N LEU A 500 2.83 -18.49 -12.46
CA LEU A 500 1.54 -18.83 -11.81
C LEU A 500 1.19 -20.30 -12.06
N PRO A 501 0.81 -21.07 -11.00
CA PRO A 501 0.45 -22.48 -11.13
C PRO A 501 -0.97 -22.65 -11.73
N ILE A 502 -1.15 -22.17 -12.96
CA ILE A 502 -2.40 -22.23 -13.73
C ILE A 502 -2.25 -23.10 -15.00
N PRO A 503 -3.34 -23.67 -15.53
CA PRO A 503 -3.31 -24.29 -16.86
C PRO A 503 -2.89 -23.29 -17.94
N ARG A 504 -2.07 -23.70 -18.90
CA ARG A 504 -1.57 -22.83 -19.99
C ARG A 504 -2.66 -22.06 -20.73
N LYS A 505 -3.86 -22.63 -20.88
CA LYS A 505 -4.99 -21.97 -21.53
C LYS A 505 -5.45 -20.70 -20.80
N LEU A 506 -5.19 -20.58 -19.50
CA LEU A 506 -5.53 -19.39 -18.70
C LEU A 506 -4.47 -18.30 -18.79
N ALA A 507 -3.28 -18.58 -19.30
CA ALA A 507 -2.23 -17.58 -19.46
C ALA A 507 -2.65 -16.42 -20.40
N SER A 508 -3.54 -16.70 -21.37
CA SER A 508 -4.13 -15.65 -22.24
C SER A 508 -5.09 -14.70 -21.52
N ASN A 509 -5.40 -14.96 -20.24
CA ASN A 509 -6.20 -14.04 -19.41
C ASN A 509 -5.34 -12.99 -18.71
N ILE A 510 -4.02 -13.03 -18.88
CA ILE A 510 -3.07 -12.12 -18.25
C ILE A 510 -2.53 -11.16 -19.31
N GLU A 511 -2.67 -9.85 -19.06
CA GLU A 511 -2.01 -8.82 -19.87
C GLU A 511 -1.02 -8.04 -18.98
N ILE A 512 0.10 -7.61 -19.57
CA ILE A 512 1.22 -7.00 -18.87
C ILE A 512 1.55 -5.67 -19.54
N HIS A 513 1.65 -4.61 -18.74
CA HIS A 513 2.01 -3.26 -19.16
C HIS A 513 3.21 -2.75 -18.35
N GLN A 514 4.14 -2.11 -19.03
CA GLN A 514 5.35 -1.55 -18.44
C GLN A 514 5.42 -0.05 -18.78
N TYR A 515 5.82 0.77 -17.81
CA TYR A 515 5.79 2.23 -17.91
C TYR A 515 7.16 2.84 -17.61
N GLU A 516 7.50 3.92 -18.29
CA GLU A 516 8.69 4.74 -17.98
C GLU A 516 8.47 5.58 -16.71
N SER A 517 8.21 4.92 -15.60
CA SER A 517 7.94 5.48 -14.28
C SER A 517 8.41 4.50 -13.19
N GLY A 518 8.26 4.89 -11.92
CA GLY A 518 8.55 4.02 -10.77
C GLY A 518 7.32 3.33 -10.20
N HIS A 519 7.34 3.06 -8.90
CA HIS A 519 6.30 2.37 -8.11
C HIS A 519 4.92 3.03 -8.23
N MET A 520 4.87 4.33 -7.99
CA MET A 520 3.70 5.15 -8.24
C MET A 520 3.70 5.57 -9.72
N VAL A 521 3.33 4.65 -10.63
CA VAL A 521 3.35 4.89 -12.09
C VAL A 521 2.70 6.22 -12.46
N TYR A 522 1.66 6.58 -11.73
CA TYR A 522 0.89 7.82 -11.91
C TYR A 522 1.62 9.10 -11.46
N ALA A 523 2.79 9.01 -10.84
CA ALA A 523 3.63 10.18 -10.53
C ALA A 523 4.19 10.83 -11.79
N HIS A 524 4.35 10.06 -12.88
CA HIS A 524 4.74 10.56 -14.19
C HIS A 524 3.52 10.78 -15.07
N ALA A 525 3.25 12.03 -15.45
CA ALA A 525 2.01 12.39 -16.15
C ALA A 525 1.78 11.62 -17.47
N PRO A 526 2.79 11.40 -18.36
CA PRO A 526 2.62 10.54 -19.53
C PRO A 526 2.25 9.10 -19.17
N ALA A 527 2.88 8.52 -18.15
CA ALA A 527 2.58 7.16 -17.69
C ALA A 527 1.19 7.06 -17.03
N LEU A 528 0.71 8.10 -16.32
CA LEU A 528 -0.66 8.17 -15.82
C LEU A 528 -1.67 8.12 -16.98
N THR A 529 -1.43 8.87 -18.04
CA THR A 529 -2.28 8.88 -19.24
C THR A 529 -2.33 7.50 -19.90
N GLU A 530 -1.18 6.83 -20.05
CA GLU A 530 -1.11 5.47 -20.60
C GLU A 530 -1.78 4.45 -19.66
N LEU A 531 -1.60 4.57 -18.35
CA LEU A 531 -2.25 3.73 -17.35
C LEU A 531 -3.78 3.85 -17.42
N HIS A 532 -4.31 5.07 -17.50
CA HIS A 532 -5.74 5.30 -17.69
C HIS A 532 -6.25 4.57 -18.93
N ASP A 533 -5.59 4.79 -20.09
CA ASP A 533 -6.03 4.20 -21.36
C ASP A 533 -6.02 2.67 -21.30
N ASN A 534 -5.00 2.07 -20.70
CA ASN A 534 -4.89 0.63 -20.49
C ASN A 534 -5.99 0.10 -19.57
N VAL A 535 -6.25 0.77 -18.43
CA VAL A 535 -7.29 0.39 -17.46
C VAL A 535 -8.68 0.48 -18.09
N VAL A 536 -8.98 1.57 -18.77
CA VAL A 536 -10.28 1.75 -19.45
C VAL A 536 -10.48 0.68 -20.55
N ASN A 537 -9.43 0.41 -21.33
CA ASN A 537 -9.47 -0.65 -22.35
C ASN A 537 -9.67 -2.03 -21.72
N PHE A 538 -8.96 -2.33 -20.62
CA PHE A 538 -9.13 -3.59 -19.89
C PHE A 538 -10.55 -3.78 -19.38
N ILE A 539 -11.12 -2.77 -18.72
CA ILE A 539 -12.50 -2.81 -18.23
C ILE A 539 -13.47 -3.00 -19.40
N ASN A 540 -13.34 -2.22 -20.48
CA ASN A 540 -14.24 -2.29 -21.65
C ASN A 540 -14.20 -3.64 -22.38
N LYS A 541 -13.07 -4.35 -22.36
CA LYS A 541 -12.94 -5.69 -22.97
C LYS A 541 -13.53 -6.81 -22.09
N THR A 542 -13.65 -6.57 -20.77
CA THR A 542 -13.86 -7.65 -19.80
C THR A 542 -15.15 -7.54 -18.99
N HIS A 543 -15.95 -6.48 -19.17
CA HIS A 543 -17.19 -6.33 -18.41
C HIS A 543 -18.42 -7.05 -19.03
N GLY A 544 -18.29 -7.71 -20.17
CA GLY A 544 -19.32 -8.51 -20.81
C GLY A 544 -19.80 -7.93 -22.12
#